data_b78ec5cec8b5488e58c83cd6dae01fff
#
_entry.id   b78ec5cec8b5488e58c83cd6dae01fff
#
_cell.length_a   1.000
_cell.length_b   1.000
_cell.length_c   1.000
_cell.angle_alpha   90.00
_cell.angle_beta   90.00
_cell.angle_gamma   90.00
#
_symmetry.space_group_name_H-M   'P 1'
#
loop_
_entity.id
_entity.type
_entity.pdbx_description
1 polymer ?
#
loop_
_entity_poly.entity_id
_entity_poly.type
_entity_poly.pdbx_seq_one_letter_code
_entity_poly.pdbx_strand_id
1 'polypeptide(L)'
;MKLSSSLEADWSTPQQPIPQTISQGTVEYKKAGMALFLLGFTSFSLIYCVQPLLPNLSQSFHIAPSASALALSLTTGFLAMSIMLSSAFSQTLGRKGLMFFSMLLASILNVVCAVSPSWHVLMVSRSLEGFVLGGVPAVAMAWIAEEISPKNLSKTMGLYIAGTAFGGMMGRVGMGILTEFFSWRISMAILGVICLFCALGFLKLLPNSRNFIAQQGLSFKFHLHAWYAHLSHTRLLKIYGIGFLLTSVFVTLFNYVTFRLFAAPYHLSQTQISLIFLSYSLGIISSSIAGNIADRIGKKQVMILGFLCMLLGVILTLSASLFLIILGIGSVTTGFFIAHAIASSRVGELATSNKGHATSLYLLFYYLGSSIVGAYGGNIWQSHGWNGIVILNIFLILIALIVIFSIKPLHSPSVTH
;
A
#
# COMPACT_ATOMS: atom_id res chain seq x y z
N MET A 1 12.10 -75.53 6.51
CA MET A 1 10.65 -75.40 6.42
C MET A 1 10.32 -73.93 6.29
N LYS A 2 9.74 -73.59 5.14
CA LYS A 2 9.39 -72.23 4.69
C LYS A 2 8.42 -71.53 5.65
N LEU A 3 8.62 -70.26 5.92
CA LEU A 3 7.56 -69.27 6.10
C LEU A 3 8.19 -67.87 5.95
N SER A 4 8.31 -67.44 4.71
CA SER A 4 8.41 -66.06 4.32
C SER A 4 7.13 -65.70 3.58
N SER A 5 6.29 -64.84 4.09
CA SER A 5 5.28 -64.19 3.29
C SER A 5 4.87 -62.88 3.91
N SER A 6 5.22 -61.80 3.23
CA SER A 6 4.36 -60.68 2.90
C SER A 6 3.70 -59.90 4.04
N LEU A 7 4.33 -58.82 4.43
CA LEU A 7 3.67 -57.57 4.76
C LEU A 7 4.31 -56.47 3.91
N GLU A 8 4.04 -56.47 2.61
CA GLU A 8 4.09 -55.27 1.82
C GLU A 8 2.93 -54.39 2.27
N ALA A 9 3.20 -53.49 3.20
CA ALA A 9 2.28 -52.43 3.51
C ALA A 9 2.15 -51.53 2.28
N ASP A 10 0.99 -51.59 1.67
CA ASP A 10 0.55 -50.71 0.56
C ASP A 10 0.51 -49.27 1.06
N TRP A 11 1.63 -48.57 0.94
CA TRP A 11 1.75 -47.13 1.18
C TRP A 11 1.26 -46.38 -0.05
N SER A 12 0.02 -46.58 -0.47
CA SER A 12 -0.68 -45.68 -1.36
C SER A 12 -1.04 -44.42 -0.55
N THR A 13 -0.06 -43.54 -0.34
CA THR A 13 -0.32 -42.16 0.01
C THR A 13 -1.31 -41.62 -1.01
N PRO A 14 -2.45 -41.04 -0.60
CA PRO A 14 -3.38 -40.40 -1.53
C PRO A 14 -2.56 -39.38 -2.33
N GLN A 15 -2.40 -39.64 -3.63
CA GLN A 15 -1.78 -38.66 -4.52
C GLN A 15 -2.59 -37.38 -4.43
N GLN A 16 -2.01 -36.36 -3.81
CA GLN A 16 -2.62 -35.04 -3.82
C GLN A 16 -2.83 -34.65 -5.30
N PRO A 17 -4.02 -34.23 -5.68
CA PRO A 17 -4.28 -33.85 -7.08
C PRO A 17 -3.27 -32.80 -7.50
N ILE A 18 -2.62 -33.02 -8.65
CA ILE A 18 -1.61 -32.08 -9.20
C ILE A 18 -2.31 -30.71 -9.31
N PRO A 19 -1.78 -29.66 -8.68
CA PRO A 19 -2.38 -28.33 -8.70
C PRO A 19 -2.59 -27.86 -10.14
N GLN A 20 -3.83 -27.59 -10.54
CA GLN A 20 -4.15 -27.04 -11.85
C GLN A 20 -3.82 -25.54 -11.88
N THR A 21 -2.56 -25.23 -12.17
CA THR A 21 -2.09 -23.83 -12.19
C THR A 21 -2.31 -23.17 -13.54
N ILE A 22 -2.66 -21.88 -13.50
CA ILE A 22 -2.88 -21.04 -14.67
C ILE A 22 -1.49 -20.58 -15.19
N SER A 23 -1.21 -20.88 -16.49
CA SER A 23 0.08 -20.59 -17.11
C SER A 23 -0.02 -19.50 -18.18
N GLN A 24 1.09 -18.80 -18.42
CA GLN A 24 1.22 -17.80 -19.47
C GLN A 24 0.88 -18.41 -20.85
N GLY A 25 0.24 -17.62 -21.71
CA GLY A 25 -0.22 -18.08 -23.03
C GLY A 25 -1.71 -18.45 -23.05
N THR A 26 -2.31 -18.80 -21.92
CA THR A 26 -3.72 -19.14 -21.83
C THR A 26 -4.62 -17.90 -21.77
N VAL A 27 -5.88 -18.04 -22.21
CA VAL A 27 -6.92 -17.00 -22.09
C VAL A 27 -7.17 -16.69 -20.61
N GLU A 28 -7.17 -17.72 -19.76
CA GLU A 28 -7.35 -17.58 -18.31
C GLU A 28 -6.27 -16.72 -17.69
N TYR A 29 -5.00 -16.87 -18.09
CA TYR A 29 -3.89 -16.06 -17.62
C TYR A 29 -4.08 -14.57 -17.96
N LYS A 30 -4.50 -14.27 -19.20
CA LYS A 30 -4.77 -12.88 -19.62
C LYS A 30 -5.93 -12.28 -18.82
N LYS A 31 -7.02 -13.04 -18.61
CA LYS A 31 -8.17 -12.63 -17.82
C LYS A 31 -7.79 -12.39 -16.36
N ALA A 32 -7.02 -13.30 -15.75
CA ALA A 32 -6.54 -13.15 -14.38
C ALA A 32 -5.66 -11.91 -14.21
N GLY A 33 -4.73 -11.69 -15.15
CA GLY A 33 -3.87 -10.51 -15.14
C GLY A 33 -4.65 -9.21 -15.20
N MET A 34 -5.63 -9.09 -16.10
CA MET A 34 -6.51 -7.92 -16.18
C MET A 34 -7.34 -7.73 -14.92
N ALA A 35 -7.92 -8.80 -14.38
CA ALA A 35 -8.69 -8.74 -13.14
C ALA A 35 -7.84 -8.23 -11.96
N LEU A 36 -6.62 -8.73 -11.81
CA LEU A 36 -5.70 -8.31 -10.75
C LEU A 36 -5.23 -6.85 -10.93
N PHE A 37 -5.05 -6.41 -12.17
CA PHE A 37 -4.78 -5.00 -12.46
C PHE A 37 -5.96 -4.11 -12.05
N LEU A 38 -7.19 -4.49 -12.43
CA LEU A 38 -8.42 -3.77 -12.03
C LEU A 38 -8.60 -3.73 -10.51
N LEU A 39 -8.28 -4.83 -9.81
CA LEU A 39 -8.31 -4.91 -8.36
C LEU A 39 -7.35 -3.91 -7.72
N GLY A 40 -6.09 -3.89 -8.17
CA GLY A 40 -5.08 -2.96 -7.70
C GLY A 40 -5.45 -1.51 -8.00
N PHE A 41 -5.87 -1.23 -9.25
CA PHE A 41 -6.33 0.08 -9.69
C PHE A 41 -7.47 0.60 -8.81
N THR A 42 -8.55 -0.17 -8.68
CA THR A 42 -9.74 0.23 -7.92
C THR A 42 -9.39 0.51 -6.46
N SER A 43 -8.71 -0.42 -5.80
CA SER A 43 -8.40 -0.31 -4.37
C SER A 43 -7.57 0.94 -4.07
N PHE A 44 -6.51 1.18 -4.83
CA PHE A 44 -5.61 2.30 -4.57
C PHE A 44 -6.13 3.64 -5.07
N SER A 45 -6.95 3.65 -6.13
CA SER A 45 -7.68 4.86 -6.54
C SER A 45 -8.64 5.31 -5.44
N LEU A 46 -9.43 4.41 -4.89
CA LEU A 46 -10.40 4.70 -3.83
C LEU A 46 -9.73 5.16 -2.53
N ILE A 47 -8.64 4.51 -2.11
CA ILE A 47 -7.91 4.92 -0.88
C ILE A 47 -7.43 6.37 -1.00
N TYR A 48 -6.84 6.74 -2.13
CA TYR A 48 -6.06 7.96 -2.27
C TYR A 48 -6.75 9.10 -3.01
N CYS A 49 -7.96 8.91 -3.57
CA CYS A 49 -8.70 9.91 -4.34
C CYS A 49 -8.92 11.23 -3.60
N VAL A 50 -9.02 11.20 -2.27
CA VAL A 50 -9.28 12.40 -1.46
C VAL A 50 -8.04 13.28 -1.25
N GLN A 51 -6.84 12.76 -1.50
CA GLN A 51 -5.60 13.50 -1.19
C GLN A 51 -5.48 14.84 -1.96
N PRO A 52 -5.74 14.92 -3.26
CA PRO A 52 -5.77 16.22 -3.97
C PRO A 52 -6.97 17.10 -3.58
N LEU A 53 -8.00 16.53 -2.95
CA LEU A 53 -9.22 17.23 -2.56
C LEU A 53 -9.18 17.87 -1.17
N LEU A 54 -8.12 17.65 -0.39
CA LEU A 54 -8.06 18.13 1.00
C LEU A 54 -8.35 19.64 1.13
N PRO A 55 -7.83 20.54 0.26
CA PRO A 55 -8.20 21.95 0.29
C PRO A 55 -9.69 22.18 0.01
N ASN A 56 -10.28 21.48 -0.99
CA ASN A 56 -11.69 21.61 -1.34
C ASN A 56 -12.60 21.12 -0.20
N LEU A 57 -12.25 20.03 0.49
CA LEU A 57 -12.99 19.51 1.65
C LEU A 57 -12.91 20.51 2.81
N SER A 58 -11.73 21.08 3.07
CA SER A 58 -11.54 22.12 4.08
C SER A 58 -12.46 23.31 3.85
N GLN A 59 -12.53 23.81 2.60
CA GLN A 59 -13.41 24.91 2.24
C GLN A 59 -14.90 24.53 2.30
N SER A 60 -15.28 23.37 1.73
CA SER A 60 -16.71 22.98 1.62
C SER A 60 -17.37 22.70 2.97
N PHE A 61 -16.63 22.18 3.93
CA PHE A 61 -17.13 21.87 5.27
C PHE A 61 -16.73 22.90 6.33
N HIS A 62 -16.05 23.99 5.94
CA HIS A 62 -15.53 25.03 6.85
C HIS A 62 -14.73 24.46 8.02
N ILE A 63 -13.83 23.51 7.71
CA ILE A 63 -12.99 22.81 8.69
C ILE A 63 -11.51 23.13 8.48
N ALA A 64 -10.74 22.94 9.54
CA ALA A 64 -9.29 23.11 9.50
C ALA A 64 -8.61 22.12 8.54
N PRO A 65 -7.44 22.47 7.94
CA PRO A 65 -6.64 21.55 7.13
C PRO A 65 -6.28 20.24 7.85
N SER A 66 -6.05 20.28 9.16
CA SER A 66 -5.84 19.09 9.99
C SER A 66 -7.05 18.16 10.01
N ALA A 67 -8.26 18.74 10.10
CA ALA A 67 -9.50 17.98 10.06
C ALA A 67 -9.72 17.37 8.66
N SER A 68 -9.46 18.11 7.56
CA SER A 68 -9.63 17.57 6.21
C SER A 68 -8.68 16.40 5.93
N ALA A 69 -7.46 16.40 6.47
CA ALA A 69 -6.52 15.30 6.35
C ALA A 69 -7.04 13.98 6.96
N LEU A 70 -8.01 14.03 7.89
CA LEU A 70 -8.66 12.86 8.44
C LEU A 70 -9.40 12.03 7.39
N ALA A 71 -9.82 12.63 6.26
CA ALA A 71 -10.45 11.91 5.16
C ALA A 71 -9.53 10.81 4.58
N LEU A 72 -8.21 11.05 4.55
CA LEU A 72 -7.23 10.04 4.17
C LEU A 72 -6.77 9.22 5.38
N SER A 73 -6.49 9.87 6.49
CA SER A 73 -5.91 9.26 7.69
C SER A 73 -6.80 8.19 8.30
N LEU A 74 -8.11 8.42 8.38
CA LEU A 74 -9.06 7.40 8.86
C LEU A 74 -9.15 6.23 7.88
N THR A 75 -9.18 6.50 6.58
CA THR A 75 -9.18 5.43 5.58
C THR A 75 -7.94 4.54 5.73
N THR A 76 -6.75 5.11 5.83
CA THR A 76 -5.50 4.35 5.97
C THR A 76 -5.36 3.69 7.34
N GLY A 77 -5.88 4.30 8.39
CA GLY A 77 -5.90 3.73 9.75
C GLY A 77 -6.80 2.50 9.85
N PHE A 78 -8.04 2.58 9.35
CA PHE A 78 -8.95 1.43 9.31
C PHE A 78 -8.49 0.34 8.33
N LEU A 79 -7.85 0.72 7.22
CA LEU A 79 -7.17 -0.20 6.31
C LEU A 79 -6.08 -1.00 7.05
N ALA A 80 -5.25 -0.33 7.84
CA ALA A 80 -4.20 -0.95 8.62
C ALA A 80 -4.75 -2.00 9.61
N MET A 81 -5.81 -1.67 10.33
CA MET A 81 -6.48 -2.60 11.23
C MET A 81 -7.06 -3.79 10.47
N SER A 82 -7.72 -3.54 9.35
CA SER A 82 -8.36 -4.58 8.54
C SER A 82 -7.35 -5.53 7.89
N ILE A 83 -6.17 -5.08 7.51
CA ILE A 83 -5.10 -5.95 6.97
C ILE A 83 -4.76 -7.07 7.95
N MET A 84 -4.64 -6.77 9.24
CA MET A 84 -4.38 -7.78 10.26
C MET A 84 -5.53 -8.78 10.37
N LEU A 85 -6.76 -8.29 10.46
CA LEU A 85 -7.95 -9.14 10.57
C LEU A 85 -8.14 -10.01 9.33
N SER A 86 -7.93 -9.47 8.14
CA SER A 86 -8.10 -10.20 6.88
C SER A 86 -7.11 -11.33 6.70
N SER A 87 -5.90 -11.21 7.23
CA SER A 87 -4.91 -12.29 7.20
C SER A 87 -5.38 -13.51 8.03
N ALA A 88 -6.23 -13.28 9.03
CA ALA A 88 -6.84 -14.33 9.85
C ALA A 88 -8.10 -14.93 9.19
N PHE A 89 -8.95 -14.08 8.59
CA PHE A 89 -10.26 -14.51 8.05
C PHE A 89 -10.23 -14.98 6.59
N SER A 90 -9.22 -14.61 5.81
CA SER A 90 -9.16 -14.94 4.38
C SER A 90 -9.06 -16.44 4.08
N GLN A 91 -8.72 -17.24 5.08
CA GLN A 91 -8.60 -18.70 4.96
C GLN A 91 -9.95 -19.43 5.03
N THR A 92 -11.01 -18.77 5.50
CA THR A 92 -12.37 -19.34 5.64
C THR A 92 -13.32 -18.86 4.55
N LEU A 93 -13.12 -17.63 4.05
CA LEU A 93 -13.95 -17.02 3.00
C LEU A 93 -13.23 -17.14 1.66
N GLY A 94 -13.88 -17.64 0.62
CA GLY A 94 -13.27 -17.82 -0.71
C GLY A 94 -12.59 -16.54 -1.23
N ARG A 95 -11.40 -16.69 -1.84
CA ARG A 95 -10.53 -15.56 -2.26
C ARG A 95 -11.24 -14.57 -3.19
N LYS A 96 -11.86 -15.08 -4.28
CA LYS A 96 -12.53 -14.27 -5.32
C LYS A 96 -13.69 -13.47 -4.75
N GLY A 97 -14.53 -14.11 -3.95
CA GLY A 97 -15.71 -13.47 -3.34
C GLY A 97 -15.30 -12.32 -2.42
N LEU A 98 -14.32 -12.54 -1.54
CA LEU A 98 -13.84 -11.52 -0.61
C LEU A 98 -13.30 -10.29 -1.36
N MET A 99 -12.45 -10.48 -2.37
CA MET A 99 -11.91 -9.38 -3.18
C MET A 99 -13.01 -8.61 -3.91
N PHE A 100 -14.00 -9.34 -4.51
CA PHE A 100 -15.11 -8.70 -5.20
C PHE A 100 -15.98 -7.85 -4.27
N PHE A 101 -16.39 -8.40 -3.12
CA PHE A 101 -17.23 -7.67 -2.17
C PHE A 101 -16.47 -6.47 -1.56
N SER A 102 -15.17 -6.58 -1.34
CA SER A 102 -14.35 -5.45 -0.91
C SER A 102 -14.35 -4.32 -1.94
N MET A 103 -14.14 -4.63 -3.24
CA MET A 103 -14.20 -3.62 -4.30
C MET A 103 -15.59 -3.00 -4.42
N LEU A 104 -16.64 -3.83 -4.40
CA LEU A 104 -18.02 -3.40 -4.55
C LEU A 104 -18.43 -2.46 -3.42
N LEU A 105 -18.23 -2.87 -2.17
CA LEU A 105 -18.59 -2.07 -1.00
C LEU A 105 -17.79 -0.78 -0.93
N ALA A 106 -16.48 -0.82 -1.20
CA ALA A 106 -15.67 0.37 -1.22
C ALA A 106 -16.12 1.37 -2.29
N SER A 107 -16.48 0.89 -3.49
CA SER A 107 -17.00 1.75 -4.56
C SER A 107 -18.34 2.39 -4.18
N ILE A 108 -19.24 1.63 -3.55
CA ILE A 108 -20.51 2.15 -3.02
C ILE A 108 -20.25 3.20 -1.93
N LEU A 109 -19.35 2.93 -0.98
CA LEU A 109 -18.99 3.87 0.07
C LEU A 109 -18.39 5.16 -0.48
N ASN A 110 -17.61 5.09 -1.56
CA ASN A 110 -17.11 6.28 -2.25
C ASN A 110 -18.25 7.12 -2.87
N VAL A 111 -19.28 6.48 -3.42
CA VAL A 111 -20.49 7.18 -3.88
C VAL A 111 -21.25 7.78 -2.71
N VAL A 112 -21.34 7.10 -1.57
CA VAL A 112 -21.93 7.65 -0.33
C VAL A 112 -21.13 8.87 0.14
N CYS A 113 -19.80 8.86 0.07
CA CYS A 113 -18.98 10.04 0.33
C CYS A 113 -19.37 11.22 -0.56
N ALA A 114 -19.62 10.98 -1.84
CA ALA A 114 -20.01 12.02 -2.80
C ALA A 114 -21.33 12.73 -2.43
N VAL A 115 -22.29 11.99 -1.88
CA VAL A 115 -23.60 12.54 -1.48
C VAL A 115 -23.69 12.87 0.01
N SER A 116 -22.58 12.80 0.76
CA SER A 116 -22.56 13.02 2.20
C SER A 116 -23.06 14.42 2.57
N PRO A 117 -24.06 14.54 3.45
CA PRO A 117 -24.61 15.84 3.87
C PRO A 117 -23.72 16.55 4.90
N SER A 118 -22.87 15.83 5.61
CA SER A 118 -22.02 16.35 6.67
C SER A 118 -20.64 15.73 6.68
N TRP A 119 -19.70 16.43 7.31
CA TRP A 119 -18.34 15.95 7.52
C TRP A 119 -18.29 14.58 8.24
N HIS A 120 -19.14 14.39 9.26
CA HIS A 120 -19.19 13.14 10.02
C HIS A 120 -19.58 11.93 9.16
N VAL A 121 -20.59 12.09 8.29
CA VAL A 121 -21.00 11.03 7.35
C VAL A 121 -19.86 10.67 6.41
N LEU A 122 -19.15 11.68 5.88
CA LEU A 122 -17.98 11.45 5.05
C LEU A 122 -16.90 10.68 5.81
N MET A 123 -16.60 11.04 7.07
CA MET A 123 -15.60 10.36 7.90
C MET A 123 -15.95 8.90 8.17
N VAL A 124 -17.19 8.61 8.52
CA VAL A 124 -17.67 7.23 8.74
C VAL A 124 -17.54 6.43 7.45
N SER A 125 -17.99 6.99 6.32
CA SER A 125 -17.90 6.32 5.02
C SER A 125 -16.45 6.03 4.61
N ARG A 126 -15.53 6.99 4.81
CA ARG A 126 -14.09 6.82 4.55
C ARG A 126 -13.44 5.78 5.46
N SER A 127 -13.85 5.72 6.73
CA SER A 127 -13.38 4.70 7.67
C SER A 127 -13.81 3.30 7.25
N LEU A 128 -15.08 3.13 6.90
CA LEU A 128 -15.62 1.87 6.41
C LEU A 128 -14.98 1.46 5.09
N GLU A 129 -14.76 2.40 4.17
CA GLU A 129 -14.08 2.16 2.89
C GLU A 129 -12.65 1.63 3.11
N GLY A 130 -11.89 2.22 4.02
CA GLY A 130 -10.58 1.71 4.41
C GLY A 130 -10.66 0.31 4.99
N PHE A 131 -11.62 0.07 5.88
CA PHE A 131 -11.81 -1.23 6.52
C PHE A 131 -12.11 -2.35 5.51
N VAL A 132 -13.02 -2.12 4.56
CA VAL A 132 -13.37 -3.16 3.57
C VAL A 132 -12.26 -3.41 2.55
N LEU A 133 -11.38 -2.43 2.28
CA LEU A 133 -10.24 -2.58 1.38
C LEU A 133 -9.03 -3.26 1.99
N GLY A 134 -8.91 -3.34 3.32
CA GLY A 134 -7.71 -3.84 3.99
C GLY A 134 -7.36 -5.29 3.69
N GLY A 135 -8.35 -6.13 3.37
CA GLY A 135 -8.13 -7.53 3.01
C GLY A 135 -7.57 -7.75 1.60
N VAL A 136 -7.76 -6.79 0.71
CA VAL A 136 -7.47 -6.96 -0.72
C VAL A 136 -6.02 -7.31 -1.01
N PRO A 137 -4.99 -6.62 -0.49
CA PRO A 137 -3.60 -6.91 -0.84
C PRO A 137 -3.15 -8.31 -0.44
N ALA A 138 -3.49 -8.73 0.77
CA ALA A 138 -3.09 -10.05 1.27
C ALA A 138 -3.80 -11.18 0.52
N VAL A 139 -5.09 -11.02 0.25
CA VAL A 139 -5.91 -12.02 -0.45
C VAL A 139 -5.52 -12.11 -1.92
N ALA A 140 -5.20 -11.00 -2.58
CA ALA A 140 -4.71 -10.99 -3.95
C ALA A 140 -3.39 -11.76 -4.09
N MET A 141 -2.43 -11.49 -3.19
CA MET A 141 -1.14 -12.18 -3.21
C MET A 141 -1.29 -13.68 -2.93
N ALA A 142 -2.19 -14.06 -2.01
CA ALA A 142 -2.49 -15.46 -1.72
C ALA A 142 -3.11 -16.16 -2.95
N TRP A 143 -4.11 -15.54 -3.59
CA TRP A 143 -4.71 -16.08 -4.81
C TRP A 143 -3.69 -16.28 -5.93
N ILE A 144 -2.80 -15.29 -6.14
CA ILE A 144 -1.72 -15.39 -7.13
C ILE A 144 -0.82 -16.58 -6.82
N ALA A 145 -0.43 -16.76 -5.56
CA ALA A 145 0.46 -17.84 -5.14
C ALA A 145 -0.18 -19.23 -5.28
N GLU A 146 -1.51 -19.34 -5.11
CA GLU A 146 -2.26 -20.59 -5.17
C GLU A 146 -2.62 -21.00 -6.60
N GLU A 147 -2.97 -20.03 -7.47
CA GLU A 147 -3.57 -20.31 -8.77
C GLU A 147 -2.62 -20.13 -9.96
N ILE A 148 -1.56 -19.32 -9.82
CA ILE A 148 -0.62 -19.04 -10.91
C ILE A 148 0.57 -19.99 -10.86
N SER A 149 1.00 -20.49 -12.03
CA SER A 149 2.16 -21.38 -12.12
C SER A 149 3.44 -20.72 -11.57
N PRO A 150 4.33 -21.46 -10.89
CA PRO A 150 5.56 -20.91 -10.29
C PRO A 150 6.42 -20.11 -11.27
N LYS A 151 6.47 -20.52 -12.54
CA LYS A 151 7.23 -19.83 -13.61
C LYS A 151 6.69 -18.42 -13.92
N ASN A 152 5.41 -18.16 -13.66
CA ASN A 152 4.73 -16.92 -14.01
C ASN A 152 4.37 -16.05 -12.78
N LEU A 153 4.69 -16.51 -11.58
CA LEU A 153 4.32 -15.90 -10.30
C LEU A 153 4.79 -14.44 -10.21
N SER A 154 6.10 -14.21 -10.43
CA SER A 154 6.69 -12.86 -10.35
C SER A 154 6.07 -11.88 -11.34
N LYS A 155 5.78 -12.34 -12.56
CA LYS A 155 5.17 -11.51 -13.60
C LYS A 155 3.74 -11.10 -13.23
N THR A 156 2.96 -12.03 -12.71
CA THR A 156 1.56 -11.76 -12.29
C THR A 156 1.51 -10.88 -11.06
N MET A 157 2.40 -11.11 -10.10
CA MET A 157 2.58 -10.25 -8.93
C MET A 157 2.94 -8.82 -9.34
N GLY A 158 3.90 -8.69 -10.29
CA GLY A 158 4.28 -7.40 -10.87
C GLY A 158 3.12 -6.67 -11.53
N LEU A 159 2.24 -7.38 -12.24
CA LEU A 159 1.05 -6.76 -12.88
C LEU A 159 0.03 -6.25 -11.84
N TYR A 160 -0.19 -7.00 -10.75
CA TYR A 160 -1.01 -6.55 -9.63
C TYR A 160 -0.42 -5.28 -8.99
N ILE A 161 0.88 -5.28 -8.69
CA ILE A 161 1.59 -4.13 -8.12
C ILE A 161 1.54 -2.93 -9.07
N ALA A 162 1.70 -3.14 -10.38
CA ALA A 162 1.53 -2.08 -11.38
C ALA A 162 0.11 -1.50 -11.34
N GLY A 163 -0.91 -2.33 -11.17
CA GLY A 163 -2.29 -1.90 -10.96
C GLY A 163 -2.44 -1.02 -9.73
N THR A 164 -1.82 -1.38 -8.60
CA THR A 164 -1.88 -0.57 -7.36
C THR A 164 -1.18 0.79 -7.54
N ALA A 165 -0.01 0.81 -8.15
CA ALA A 165 0.75 2.03 -8.39
C ALA A 165 0.03 2.97 -9.37
N PHE A 166 -0.48 2.40 -10.48
CA PHE A 166 -1.26 3.14 -11.47
C PHE A 166 -2.56 3.67 -10.87
N GLY A 167 -3.28 2.86 -10.09
CA GLY A 167 -4.50 3.28 -9.38
C GLY A 167 -4.21 4.41 -8.39
N GLY A 168 -3.18 4.28 -7.58
CA GLY A 168 -2.78 5.32 -6.63
C GLY A 168 -2.39 6.64 -7.30
N MET A 169 -1.75 6.61 -8.46
CA MET A 169 -1.40 7.77 -9.25
C MET A 169 -2.63 8.34 -9.95
N MET A 170 -3.34 7.54 -10.74
CA MET A 170 -4.47 8.00 -11.54
C MET A 170 -5.69 8.37 -10.73
N GLY A 171 -5.90 7.73 -9.56
CA GLY A 171 -6.92 8.15 -8.60
C GLY A 171 -6.73 9.60 -8.16
N ARG A 172 -5.49 10.06 -7.97
CA ARG A 172 -5.19 11.45 -7.60
C ARG A 172 -5.24 12.38 -8.80
N VAL A 173 -4.55 12.04 -9.89
CA VAL A 173 -4.50 12.85 -11.10
C VAL A 173 -5.89 13.00 -11.71
N GLY A 174 -6.62 11.90 -11.86
CA GLY A 174 -7.99 11.91 -12.38
C GLY A 174 -8.96 12.73 -11.53
N MET A 175 -8.83 12.61 -10.19
CA MET A 175 -9.66 13.44 -9.28
C MET A 175 -9.36 14.92 -9.40
N GLY A 176 -8.08 15.30 -9.54
CA GLY A 176 -7.73 16.70 -9.74
C GLY A 176 -8.26 17.25 -11.07
N ILE A 177 -8.14 16.49 -12.15
CA ILE A 177 -8.68 16.88 -13.46
C ILE A 177 -10.22 16.99 -13.41
N LEU A 178 -10.90 15.98 -12.87
CA LEU A 178 -12.36 16.01 -12.75
C LEU A 178 -12.84 17.19 -11.89
N THR A 179 -12.11 17.52 -10.83
CA THR A 179 -12.50 18.59 -9.90
C THR A 179 -12.25 19.99 -10.46
N GLU A 180 -11.46 20.11 -11.52
CA GLU A 180 -11.34 21.37 -12.28
C GLU A 180 -12.65 21.73 -13.00
N PHE A 181 -13.36 20.71 -13.54
CA PHE A 181 -14.56 20.90 -14.34
C PHE A 181 -15.86 20.66 -13.57
N PHE A 182 -15.79 19.87 -12.50
CA PHE A 182 -16.95 19.46 -11.71
C PHE A 182 -16.68 19.74 -10.22
N SER A 183 -17.75 19.68 -9.40
CA SER A 183 -17.57 19.69 -7.96
C SER A 183 -16.84 18.42 -7.49
N TRP A 184 -16.14 18.48 -6.35
CA TRP A 184 -15.51 17.31 -5.76
C TRP A 184 -16.51 16.15 -5.50
N ARG A 185 -17.79 16.49 -5.26
CA ARG A 185 -18.88 15.52 -5.09
C ARG A 185 -19.12 14.71 -6.35
N ILE A 186 -19.28 15.41 -7.47
CA ILE A 186 -19.48 14.76 -8.79
C ILE A 186 -18.24 13.96 -9.16
N SER A 187 -17.05 14.48 -8.93
CA SER A 187 -15.79 13.79 -9.21
C SER A 187 -15.67 12.47 -8.40
N MET A 188 -16.02 12.49 -7.12
CA MET A 188 -16.05 11.27 -6.30
C MET A 188 -17.12 10.28 -6.78
N ALA A 189 -18.31 10.76 -7.17
CA ALA A 189 -19.35 9.89 -7.72
C ALA A 189 -18.89 9.21 -9.01
N ILE A 190 -18.29 9.96 -9.94
CA ILE A 190 -17.74 9.42 -11.20
C ILE A 190 -16.70 8.33 -10.90
N LEU A 191 -15.74 8.60 -10.01
CA LEU A 191 -14.74 7.59 -9.64
C LEU A 191 -15.39 6.36 -9.04
N GLY A 192 -16.34 6.52 -8.12
CA GLY A 192 -17.06 5.43 -7.50
C GLY A 192 -17.77 4.55 -8.53
N VAL A 193 -18.45 5.17 -9.52
CA VAL A 193 -19.12 4.45 -10.62
C VAL A 193 -18.11 3.71 -11.50
N ILE A 194 -16.99 4.34 -11.87
CA ILE A 194 -15.91 3.66 -12.61
C ILE A 194 -15.41 2.45 -11.84
N CYS A 195 -15.18 2.59 -10.52
CA CYS A 195 -14.72 1.50 -9.67
C CYS A 195 -15.78 0.39 -9.52
N LEU A 196 -17.07 0.70 -9.54
CA LEU A 196 -18.16 -0.30 -9.61
C LEU A 196 -18.07 -1.12 -10.90
N PHE A 197 -17.88 -0.49 -12.06
CA PHE A 197 -17.66 -1.19 -13.31
C PHE A 197 -16.39 -2.05 -13.29
N CYS A 198 -15.32 -1.55 -12.68
CA CYS A 198 -14.10 -2.34 -12.48
C CYS A 198 -14.35 -3.57 -11.59
N ALA A 199 -15.16 -3.45 -10.53
CA ALA A 199 -15.52 -4.58 -9.67
C ALA A 199 -16.34 -5.64 -10.44
N LEU A 200 -17.31 -5.22 -11.26
CA LEU A 200 -18.08 -6.13 -12.13
C LEU A 200 -17.17 -6.79 -13.19
N GLY A 201 -16.26 -6.02 -13.79
CA GLY A 201 -15.24 -6.54 -14.69
C GLY A 201 -14.34 -7.57 -14.01
N PHE A 202 -13.86 -7.29 -12.80
CA PHE A 202 -13.09 -8.23 -11.98
C PHE A 202 -13.85 -9.55 -11.76
N LEU A 203 -15.11 -9.47 -11.35
CA LEU A 203 -15.95 -10.66 -11.10
C LEU A 203 -16.06 -11.58 -12.31
N LYS A 204 -16.20 -10.99 -13.52
CA LYS A 204 -16.27 -11.72 -14.80
C LYS A 204 -14.93 -12.26 -15.27
N LEU A 205 -13.86 -11.52 -15.02
CA LEU A 205 -12.53 -11.84 -15.55
C LEU A 205 -11.74 -12.79 -14.67
N LEU A 206 -11.82 -12.66 -13.33
CA LEU A 206 -11.03 -13.51 -12.45
C LEU A 206 -11.56 -14.95 -12.49
N PRO A 207 -10.73 -15.96 -12.83
CA PRO A 207 -11.09 -17.36 -12.71
C PRO A 207 -11.46 -17.74 -11.27
N ASN A 208 -12.28 -18.75 -11.10
CA ASN A 208 -12.57 -19.28 -9.78
C ASN A 208 -11.32 -19.96 -9.21
N SER A 209 -11.16 -19.87 -7.87
CA SER A 209 -10.08 -20.57 -7.18
C SER A 209 -10.29 -22.08 -7.29
N ARG A 210 -9.26 -22.80 -7.76
CA ARG A 210 -9.23 -24.25 -7.92
C ARG A 210 -8.40 -24.94 -6.85
N ASN A 211 -7.36 -24.24 -6.40
CA ASN A 211 -6.37 -24.77 -5.45
C ASN A 211 -6.59 -24.24 -4.02
N PHE A 212 -7.63 -23.45 -3.81
CA PHE A 212 -7.96 -22.92 -2.48
C PHE A 212 -8.48 -24.05 -1.58
N ILE A 213 -7.76 -24.34 -0.53
CA ILE A 213 -8.18 -25.25 0.54
C ILE A 213 -8.51 -24.40 1.75
N ALA A 214 -9.78 -24.39 2.14
CA ALA A 214 -10.21 -23.70 3.36
C ALA A 214 -9.56 -24.38 4.59
N GLN A 215 -8.70 -23.65 5.28
CA GLN A 215 -8.13 -24.12 6.52
C GLN A 215 -9.08 -23.75 7.66
N GLN A 216 -9.80 -24.75 8.18
CA GLN A 216 -10.59 -24.61 9.39
C GLN A 216 -9.65 -24.78 10.60
N GLY A 217 -9.73 -23.86 11.54
CA GLY A 217 -9.19 -24.10 12.88
C GLY A 217 -7.94 -23.36 13.33
N LEU A 218 -7.44 -22.36 12.59
CA LEU A 218 -6.43 -21.48 13.19
C LEU A 218 -7.10 -20.61 14.26
N SER A 219 -6.84 -20.92 15.53
CA SER A 219 -7.43 -20.19 16.66
C SER A 219 -6.93 -18.73 16.66
N PHE A 220 -7.73 -17.79 17.11
CA PHE A 220 -7.31 -16.41 17.31
C PHE A 220 -6.03 -16.30 18.15
N LYS A 221 -5.84 -17.22 19.11
CA LYS A 221 -4.61 -17.35 19.91
C LYS A 221 -3.37 -17.60 19.06
N PHE A 222 -3.48 -18.41 17.99
CA PHE A 222 -2.38 -18.66 17.06
C PHE A 222 -1.93 -17.36 16.37
N HIS A 223 -2.88 -16.58 15.85
CA HIS A 223 -2.58 -15.32 15.18
C HIS A 223 -1.94 -14.31 16.15
N LEU A 224 -2.48 -14.17 17.37
CA LEU A 224 -1.90 -13.32 18.40
C LEU A 224 -0.47 -13.74 18.75
N HIS A 225 -0.22 -15.04 18.90
CA HIS A 225 1.11 -15.54 19.21
C HIS A 225 2.11 -15.28 18.07
N ALA A 226 1.68 -15.47 16.81
CA ALA A 226 2.51 -15.19 15.64
C ALA A 226 2.86 -13.69 15.54
N TRP A 227 1.90 -12.78 15.75
CA TRP A 227 2.18 -11.34 15.77
C TRP A 227 3.09 -10.95 16.93
N TYR A 228 2.84 -11.47 18.14
CA TYR A 228 3.69 -11.20 19.29
C TYR A 228 5.13 -11.65 19.07
N ALA A 229 5.34 -12.84 18.51
CA ALA A 229 6.67 -13.35 18.19
C ALA A 229 7.43 -12.42 17.21
N HIS A 230 6.74 -11.89 16.20
CA HIS A 230 7.36 -10.94 15.26
C HIS A 230 7.61 -9.56 15.87
N LEU A 231 6.73 -9.06 16.74
CA LEU A 231 6.91 -7.79 17.46
C LEU A 231 8.06 -7.88 18.49
N SER A 232 8.29 -9.06 19.05
CA SER A 232 9.41 -9.31 19.97
C SER A 232 10.76 -9.42 19.24
N HIS A 233 10.75 -9.58 17.90
CA HIS A 233 11.96 -9.69 17.11
C HIS A 233 12.54 -8.32 16.78
N THR A 234 13.57 -7.87 17.49
CA THR A 234 14.13 -6.52 17.43
C THR A 234 14.47 -6.03 16.00
N ARG A 235 14.99 -6.90 15.13
CA ARG A 235 15.33 -6.53 13.75
C ARG A 235 14.07 -6.26 12.92
N LEU A 236 13.01 -7.08 13.07
CA LEU A 236 11.73 -6.85 12.41
C LEU A 236 11.08 -5.57 12.91
N LEU A 237 11.08 -5.34 14.24
CA LEU A 237 10.51 -4.13 14.82
C LEU A 237 11.18 -2.86 14.28
N LYS A 238 12.51 -2.87 14.07
CA LYS A 238 13.22 -1.76 13.41
C LYS A 238 12.75 -1.55 11.96
N ILE A 239 12.54 -2.62 11.18
CA ILE A 239 12.03 -2.51 9.81
C ILE A 239 10.57 -2.00 9.80
N TYR A 240 9.74 -2.43 10.75
CA TYR A 240 8.39 -1.89 10.92
C TYR A 240 8.42 -0.39 11.23
N GLY A 241 9.30 0.04 12.14
CA GLY A 241 9.53 1.46 12.44
C GLY A 241 9.99 2.26 11.22
N ILE A 242 10.86 1.70 10.38
CA ILE A 242 11.27 2.32 9.10
C ILE A 242 10.06 2.46 8.17
N GLY A 243 9.18 1.45 8.04
CA GLY A 243 7.95 1.53 7.27
C GLY A 243 7.03 2.65 7.75
N PHE A 244 6.85 2.77 9.09
CA PHE A 244 6.11 3.86 9.72
C PHE A 244 6.69 5.23 9.35
N LEU A 245 8.00 5.43 9.51
CA LEU A 245 8.67 6.70 9.25
C LEU A 245 8.65 7.07 7.76
N LEU A 246 8.81 6.10 6.87
CA LEU A 246 8.71 6.30 5.41
C LEU A 246 7.40 6.94 5.01
N THR A 247 6.29 6.32 5.41
CA THR A 247 4.95 6.83 5.05
C THR A 247 4.58 8.08 5.80
N SER A 248 5.07 8.25 7.03
CA SER A 248 4.91 9.50 7.78
C SER A 248 5.44 10.69 7.00
N VAL A 249 6.69 10.61 6.51
CA VAL A 249 7.30 11.67 5.69
C VAL A 249 6.54 11.88 4.39
N PHE A 250 6.28 10.79 3.69
CA PHE A 250 5.70 10.82 2.35
C PHE A 250 4.27 11.39 2.35
N VAL A 251 3.41 10.86 3.21
CA VAL A 251 2.00 11.29 3.25
C VAL A 251 1.86 12.69 3.80
N THR A 252 2.64 13.06 4.82
CA THR A 252 2.61 14.42 5.36
C THR A 252 3.02 15.44 4.31
N LEU A 253 4.10 15.19 3.56
CA LEU A 253 4.51 16.08 2.48
C LEU A 253 3.40 16.24 1.43
N PHE A 254 2.85 15.13 0.92
CA PHE A 254 1.84 15.18 -0.13
C PHE A 254 0.49 15.75 0.33
N ASN A 255 0.11 15.58 1.60
CA ASN A 255 -1.11 16.19 2.12
C ASN A 255 -1.02 17.71 2.15
N TYR A 256 0.11 18.26 2.61
CA TYR A 256 0.21 19.70 2.88
C TYR A 256 0.84 20.50 1.72
N VAL A 257 1.56 19.86 0.80
CA VAL A 257 2.01 20.54 -0.44
C VAL A 257 0.82 20.97 -1.30
N THR A 258 -0.30 20.25 -1.27
CA THR A 258 -1.53 20.63 -1.99
C THR A 258 -2.07 21.98 -1.47
N PHE A 259 -2.11 22.18 -0.14
CA PHE A 259 -2.50 23.46 0.45
C PHE A 259 -1.52 24.58 0.10
N ARG A 260 -0.21 24.30 0.16
CA ARG A 260 0.81 25.29 -0.19
C ARG A 260 0.70 25.79 -1.62
N LEU A 261 0.49 24.89 -2.57
CA LEU A 261 0.46 25.22 -3.98
C LEU A 261 -0.90 25.81 -4.42
N PHE A 262 -1.95 25.51 -3.67
CA PHE A 262 -3.26 26.12 -3.87
C PHE A 262 -3.31 27.59 -3.38
N ALA A 263 -2.54 27.92 -2.34
CA ALA A 263 -2.47 29.27 -1.77
C ALA A 263 -1.48 30.18 -2.51
N ALA A 264 -1.49 31.49 -2.16
CA ALA A 264 -0.48 32.45 -2.61
C ALA A 264 0.94 31.95 -2.22
N PRO A 265 1.98 32.24 -3.02
CA PRO A 265 1.97 33.00 -4.28
C PRO A 265 1.67 32.15 -5.51
N TYR A 266 1.47 30.84 -5.40
CA TYR A 266 1.42 29.92 -6.55
C TYR A 266 0.05 29.91 -7.23
N HIS A 267 -1.04 29.90 -6.48
CA HIS A 267 -2.42 29.85 -7.00
C HIS A 267 -2.63 28.81 -8.10
N LEU A 268 -2.03 27.61 -7.94
CA LEU A 268 -2.16 26.56 -8.94
C LEU A 268 -3.59 26.02 -8.98
N SER A 269 -4.06 25.69 -10.17
CA SER A 269 -5.35 25.04 -10.38
C SER A 269 -5.34 23.61 -9.82
N GLN A 270 -6.53 23.04 -9.62
CA GLN A 270 -6.67 21.68 -9.10
C GLN A 270 -5.99 20.64 -10.01
N THR A 271 -6.09 20.82 -11.33
CA THR A 271 -5.40 20.01 -12.32
C THR A 271 -3.88 20.13 -12.17
N GLN A 272 -3.34 21.35 -12.11
CA GLN A 272 -1.89 21.58 -11.97
C GLN A 272 -1.32 20.94 -10.69
N ILE A 273 -2.04 21.06 -9.56
CA ILE A 273 -1.65 20.43 -8.31
C ILE A 273 -1.66 18.91 -8.45
N SER A 274 -2.67 18.34 -9.11
CA SER A 274 -2.80 16.89 -9.26
C SER A 274 -1.74 16.28 -10.17
N LEU A 275 -1.22 17.02 -11.14
CA LEU A 275 -0.13 16.58 -12.02
C LEU A 275 1.17 16.29 -11.26
N ILE A 276 1.34 16.85 -10.06
CA ILE A 276 2.48 16.55 -9.17
C ILE A 276 2.52 15.06 -8.82
N PHE A 277 1.37 14.40 -8.73
CA PHE A 277 1.27 12.98 -8.47
C PHE A 277 1.80 12.10 -9.62
N LEU A 278 2.04 12.67 -10.82
CA LEU A 278 2.77 11.96 -11.87
C LEU A 278 4.21 11.60 -11.45
N SER A 279 4.75 12.27 -10.42
CA SER A 279 6.03 11.90 -9.82
C SER A 279 6.08 10.45 -9.34
N TYR A 280 4.93 9.81 -9.08
CA TYR A 280 4.85 8.38 -8.75
C TYR A 280 5.43 7.48 -9.86
N SER A 281 5.44 7.94 -11.12
CA SER A 281 6.11 7.21 -12.21
C SER A 281 7.62 7.08 -11.97
N LEU A 282 8.27 8.12 -11.41
CA LEU A 282 9.67 8.04 -10.98
C LEU A 282 9.86 6.98 -9.89
N GLY A 283 8.89 6.89 -8.98
CA GLY A 283 8.88 5.88 -7.93
C GLY A 283 8.80 4.45 -8.48
N ILE A 284 7.92 4.21 -9.46
CA ILE A 284 7.79 2.90 -10.11
C ILE A 284 9.11 2.49 -10.76
N ILE A 285 9.76 3.41 -11.49
CA ILE A 285 11.06 3.16 -12.14
C ILE A 285 12.14 2.89 -11.09
N SER A 286 12.25 3.75 -10.08
CA SER A 286 13.30 3.67 -9.06
C SER A 286 13.19 2.41 -8.20
N SER A 287 11.98 1.99 -7.83
CA SER A 287 11.77 0.75 -7.07
C SER A 287 12.17 -0.50 -7.86
N SER A 288 11.96 -0.50 -9.18
CA SER A 288 12.35 -1.61 -10.06
C SER A 288 13.87 -1.79 -10.14
N ILE A 289 14.63 -0.70 -9.99
CA ILE A 289 16.09 -0.69 -10.06
C ILE A 289 16.72 -0.94 -8.68
N ALA A 290 16.00 -0.56 -7.61
CA ALA A 290 16.51 -0.59 -6.23
C ALA A 290 17.03 -1.96 -5.81
N GLY A 291 16.39 -3.06 -6.22
CA GLY A 291 16.84 -4.42 -5.96
C GLY A 291 18.21 -4.71 -6.53
N ASN A 292 18.42 -4.40 -7.82
CA ASN A 292 19.69 -4.61 -8.51
C ASN A 292 20.83 -3.79 -7.89
N ILE A 293 20.53 -2.57 -7.45
CA ILE A 293 21.51 -1.74 -6.75
C ILE A 293 21.82 -2.35 -5.37
N ALA A 294 20.81 -2.85 -4.66
CA ALA A 294 20.99 -3.45 -3.35
C ALA A 294 21.83 -4.74 -3.38
N ASP A 295 21.77 -5.49 -4.47
CA ASP A 295 22.61 -6.68 -4.67
C ASP A 295 24.10 -6.30 -4.84
N ARG A 296 24.39 -5.09 -5.34
CA ARG A 296 25.78 -4.60 -5.56
C ARG A 296 26.37 -3.91 -4.35
N ILE A 297 25.64 -2.99 -3.72
CA ILE A 297 26.18 -2.14 -2.64
C ILE A 297 25.61 -2.47 -1.25
N GLY A 298 24.63 -3.40 -1.20
CA GLY A 298 24.00 -3.84 0.04
C GLY A 298 22.69 -3.10 0.37
N LYS A 299 21.75 -3.83 0.97
CA LYS A 299 20.38 -3.35 1.27
C LYS A 299 20.35 -2.17 2.25
N LYS A 300 21.25 -2.19 3.24
CA LYS A 300 21.36 -1.09 4.23
C LYS A 300 21.75 0.22 3.55
N GLN A 301 22.75 0.19 2.67
CA GLN A 301 23.25 1.34 1.94
C GLN A 301 22.18 1.93 1.02
N VAL A 302 21.41 1.07 0.33
CA VAL A 302 20.34 1.53 -0.56
C VAL A 302 19.18 2.16 0.23
N MET A 303 18.84 1.65 1.43
CA MET A 303 17.88 2.33 2.29
C MET A 303 18.39 3.71 2.75
N ILE A 304 19.66 3.82 3.11
CA ILE A 304 20.27 5.12 3.48
C ILE A 304 20.18 6.09 2.30
N LEU A 305 20.57 5.66 1.09
CA LEU A 305 20.47 6.49 -0.12
C LEU A 305 19.03 6.95 -0.37
N GLY A 306 18.04 6.07 -0.19
CA GLY A 306 16.63 6.42 -0.30
C GLY A 306 16.23 7.54 0.66
N PHE A 307 16.62 7.45 1.94
CA PHE A 307 16.31 8.49 2.93
C PHE A 307 17.12 9.79 2.70
N LEU A 308 18.36 9.72 2.23
CA LEU A 308 19.13 10.91 1.84
C LEU A 308 18.51 11.62 0.63
N CYS A 309 18.00 10.85 -0.35
CA CYS A 309 17.24 11.38 -1.48
C CYS A 309 15.95 12.08 -1.02
N MET A 310 15.22 11.48 -0.05
CA MET A 310 14.08 12.13 0.60
C MET A 310 14.46 13.40 1.32
N LEU A 311 15.55 13.40 2.08
CA LEU A 311 16.05 14.57 2.81
C LEU A 311 16.36 15.73 1.87
N LEU A 312 17.12 15.46 0.81
CA LEU A 312 17.41 16.45 -0.23
C LEU A 312 16.11 17.00 -0.82
N GLY A 313 15.17 16.10 -1.17
CA GLY A 313 13.89 16.50 -1.74
C GLY A 313 13.07 17.39 -0.81
N VAL A 314 12.98 17.04 0.47
CA VAL A 314 12.30 17.86 1.50
C VAL A 314 12.91 19.24 1.60
N ILE A 315 14.25 19.35 1.62
CA ILE A 315 14.97 20.64 1.67
C ILE A 315 14.70 21.47 0.41
N LEU A 316 14.71 20.87 -0.78
CA LEU A 316 14.41 21.56 -2.03
C LEU A 316 13.01 22.19 -2.04
N THR A 317 12.05 21.56 -1.35
CA THR A 317 10.71 22.13 -1.22
C THR A 317 10.65 23.42 -0.37
N LEU A 318 11.69 23.82 0.33
CA LEU A 318 11.74 25.14 1.01
C LEU A 318 11.82 26.31 0.03
N SER A 319 12.29 26.06 -1.19
CA SER A 319 12.42 27.09 -2.22
C SER A 319 11.08 27.76 -2.54
N ALA A 320 11.15 29.03 -2.95
CA ALA A 320 10.02 29.74 -3.57
C ALA A 320 9.83 29.35 -5.04
N SER A 321 10.84 28.75 -5.70
CA SER A 321 10.78 28.32 -7.09
C SER A 321 9.90 27.07 -7.24
N LEU A 322 8.85 27.15 -8.03
CA LEU A 322 7.98 26.01 -8.34
C LEU A 322 8.77 24.85 -8.96
N PHE A 323 9.77 25.14 -9.78
CA PHE A 323 10.65 24.12 -10.37
C PHE A 323 11.38 23.31 -9.31
N LEU A 324 11.99 23.98 -8.31
CA LEU A 324 12.70 23.32 -7.22
C LEU A 324 11.75 22.55 -6.29
N ILE A 325 10.52 23.02 -6.10
CA ILE A 325 9.49 22.29 -5.36
C ILE A 325 9.14 21.00 -6.09
N ILE A 326 8.89 21.04 -7.39
CA ILE A 326 8.55 19.86 -8.21
C ILE A 326 9.73 18.87 -8.22
N LEU A 327 10.95 19.35 -8.40
CA LEU A 327 12.16 18.53 -8.31
C LEU A 327 12.31 17.87 -6.94
N GLY A 328 12.04 18.63 -5.87
CA GLY A 328 12.03 18.13 -4.50
C GLY A 328 11.00 17.03 -4.28
N ILE A 329 9.77 17.20 -4.78
CA ILE A 329 8.71 16.17 -4.72
C ILE A 329 9.12 14.92 -5.48
N GLY A 330 9.71 15.07 -6.67
CA GLY A 330 10.24 13.95 -7.45
C GLY A 330 11.35 13.19 -6.69
N SER A 331 12.26 13.93 -6.04
CA SER A 331 13.32 13.35 -5.21
C SER A 331 12.76 12.60 -4.00
N VAL A 332 11.79 13.19 -3.27
CA VAL A 332 11.11 12.50 -2.15
C VAL A 332 10.45 11.21 -2.63
N THR A 333 9.77 11.26 -3.76
CA THR A 333 9.08 10.10 -4.33
C THR A 333 10.06 8.99 -4.71
N THR A 334 11.13 9.33 -5.40
CA THR A 334 12.20 8.40 -5.77
C THR A 334 12.80 7.74 -4.54
N GLY A 335 13.20 8.53 -3.55
CA GLY A 335 13.79 8.04 -2.31
C GLY A 335 12.85 7.14 -1.50
N PHE A 336 11.58 7.52 -1.40
CA PHE A 336 10.54 6.74 -0.74
C PHE A 336 10.38 5.35 -1.36
N PHE A 337 10.23 5.27 -2.68
CA PHE A 337 10.01 3.98 -3.35
C PHE A 337 11.24 3.08 -3.30
N ILE A 338 12.46 3.65 -3.38
CA ILE A 338 13.71 2.91 -3.18
C ILE A 338 13.74 2.28 -1.78
N ALA A 339 13.57 3.11 -0.74
CA ALA A 339 13.68 2.64 0.64
C ALA A 339 12.53 1.68 1.01
N HIS A 340 11.30 1.92 0.51
CA HIS A 340 10.15 1.05 0.74
C HIS A 340 10.33 -0.33 0.10
N ALA A 341 10.82 -0.40 -1.14
CA ALA A 341 11.07 -1.68 -1.82
C ALA A 341 12.06 -2.55 -1.03
N ILE A 342 13.15 -1.94 -0.55
CA ILE A 342 14.16 -2.65 0.24
C ILE A 342 13.64 -3.02 1.64
N ALA A 343 12.96 -2.12 2.34
CA ALA A 343 12.39 -2.40 3.66
C ALA A 343 11.37 -3.54 3.60
N SER A 344 10.47 -3.52 2.63
CA SER A 344 9.48 -4.58 2.40
C SER A 344 10.14 -5.94 2.11
N SER A 345 11.17 -5.98 1.23
CA SER A 345 11.95 -7.20 0.95
C SER A 345 12.60 -7.76 2.23
N ARG A 346 13.15 -6.90 3.09
CA ARG A 346 13.80 -7.30 4.34
C ARG A 346 12.86 -7.98 5.33
N VAL A 347 11.57 -7.63 5.34
CA VAL A 347 10.57 -8.32 6.17
C VAL A 347 10.50 -9.80 5.79
N GLY A 348 10.41 -10.11 4.49
CA GLY A 348 10.33 -11.49 4.01
C GLY A 348 11.59 -12.33 4.29
N GLU A 349 12.76 -11.68 4.37
CA GLU A 349 14.04 -12.33 4.69
C GLU A 349 14.21 -12.59 6.19
N LEU A 350 13.80 -11.64 7.03
CA LEU A 350 13.94 -11.72 8.47
C LEU A 350 12.90 -12.64 9.11
N ALA A 351 11.74 -12.78 8.48
CA ALA A 351 10.68 -13.67 8.94
C ALA A 351 10.98 -15.12 8.56
N THR A 352 11.42 -15.92 9.51
CA THR A 352 11.72 -17.36 9.33
C THR A 352 10.46 -18.22 9.26
N SER A 353 9.39 -17.81 9.93
CA SER A 353 8.08 -18.48 9.96
C SER A 353 6.96 -17.47 9.83
N ASN A 354 5.74 -17.92 9.54
CA ASN A 354 4.54 -17.09 9.49
C ASN A 354 4.73 -15.74 8.73
N LYS A 355 5.37 -15.79 7.56
CA LYS A 355 5.75 -14.60 6.76
C LYS A 355 4.58 -13.65 6.49
N GLY A 356 3.37 -14.19 6.32
CA GLY A 356 2.16 -13.38 6.13
C GLY A 356 1.87 -12.46 7.33
N HIS A 357 2.07 -12.96 8.57
CA HIS A 357 1.89 -12.15 9.79
C HIS A 357 2.97 -11.07 9.91
N ALA A 358 4.22 -11.37 9.54
CA ALA A 358 5.29 -10.37 9.50
C ALA A 358 4.99 -9.25 8.49
N THR A 359 4.52 -9.61 7.29
CA THR A 359 4.15 -8.65 6.25
C THR A 359 2.94 -7.82 6.66
N SER A 360 1.91 -8.42 7.30
CA SER A 360 0.75 -7.67 7.79
C SER A 360 1.12 -6.66 8.87
N LEU A 361 2.06 -7.00 9.77
CA LEU A 361 2.60 -6.05 10.74
C LEU A 361 3.37 -4.91 10.08
N TYR A 362 4.19 -5.20 9.07
CA TYR A 362 4.88 -4.14 8.32
C TYR A 362 3.88 -3.17 7.69
N LEU A 363 2.84 -3.68 7.05
CA LEU A 363 1.79 -2.86 6.45
C LEU A 363 0.96 -2.11 7.51
N LEU A 364 0.71 -2.72 8.67
CA LEU A 364 0.09 -2.04 9.80
C LEU A 364 0.89 -0.79 10.20
N PHE A 365 2.18 -0.94 10.49
CA PHE A 365 3.04 0.18 10.86
C PHE A 365 3.16 1.22 9.75
N TYR A 366 3.27 0.77 8.51
CA TYR A 366 3.29 1.61 7.32
C TYR A 366 2.04 2.50 7.23
N TYR A 367 0.85 1.94 7.31
CA TYR A 367 -0.38 2.73 7.25
C TYR A 367 -0.68 3.53 8.52
N LEU A 368 -0.21 3.09 9.70
CA LEU A 368 -0.27 3.89 10.92
C LEU A 368 0.59 5.15 10.81
N GLY A 369 1.77 5.09 10.16
CA GLY A 369 2.57 6.27 9.85
C GLY A 369 1.80 7.28 9.00
N SER A 370 1.16 6.80 7.93
CA SER A 370 0.28 7.62 7.09
C SER A 370 -0.89 8.24 7.87
N SER A 371 -1.53 7.44 8.71
CA SER A 371 -2.74 7.86 9.45
C SER A 371 -2.40 8.85 10.58
N ILE A 372 -1.49 8.50 11.46
CA ILE A 372 -1.20 9.27 12.68
C ILE A 372 -0.45 10.55 12.33
N VAL A 373 0.69 10.42 11.63
CA VAL A 373 1.54 11.58 11.34
C VAL A 373 0.96 12.42 10.22
N GLY A 374 0.27 11.81 9.25
CA GLY A 374 -0.48 12.54 8.23
C GLY A 374 -1.55 13.46 8.80
N ALA A 375 -2.30 13.02 9.83
CA ALA A 375 -3.26 13.85 10.54
C ALA A 375 -2.57 14.89 11.42
N TYR A 376 -1.59 14.47 12.25
CA TYR A 376 -0.87 15.37 13.16
C TYR A 376 -0.15 16.50 12.43
N GLY A 377 0.37 16.24 11.25
CA GLY A 377 0.99 17.25 10.38
C GLY A 377 0.10 18.47 10.13
N GLY A 378 -1.23 18.33 10.21
CA GLY A 378 -2.15 19.44 10.08
C GLY A 378 -2.07 20.47 11.21
N ASN A 379 -1.80 20.05 12.43
CA ASN A 379 -1.58 20.96 13.55
C ASN A 379 -0.25 21.73 13.35
N ILE A 380 0.77 21.06 12.84
CA ILE A 380 2.06 21.68 12.48
C ILE A 380 1.89 22.67 11.33
N TRP A 381 1.10 22.29 10.30
CA TRP A 381 0.79 23.18 9.19
C TRP A 381 0.06 24.46 9.66
N GLN A 382 -0.91 24.32 10.55
CA GLN A 382 -1.67 25.48 11.05
C GLN A 382 -0.82 26.44 11.87
N SER A 383 0.11 25.92 12.69
CA SER A 383 0.91 26.75 13.61
C SER A 383 2.19 27.28 12.97
N HIS A 384 2.81 26.53 12.06
CA HIS A 384 4.17 26.83 11.52
C HIS A 384 4.22 26.81 9.98
N GLY A 385 3.11 26.61 9.29
CA GLY A 385 3.06 26.56 7.82
C GLY A 385 3.96 25.49 7.22
N TRP A 386 4.46 25.77 6.00
CA TRP A 386 5.32 24.83 5.26
C TRP A 386 6.65 24.54 5.96
N ASN A 387 7.23 25.53 6.59
CA ASN A 387 8.51 25.36 7.32
C ASN A 387 8.37 24.32 8.44
N GLY A 388 7.24 24.33 9.17
CA GLY A 388 6.93 23.33 10.18
C GLY A 388 6.85 21.91 9.60
N ILE A 389 6.18 21.74 8.45
CA ILE A 389 6.10 20.45 7.75
C ILE A 389 7.48 19.95 7.33
N VAL A 390 8.33 20.83 6.82
CA VAL A 390 9.72 20.48 6.43
C VAL A 390 10.54 20.06 7.64
N ILE A 391 10.50 20.81 8.75
CA ILE A 391 11.21 20.48 9.99
C ILE A 391 10.74 19.12 10.55
N LEU A 392 9.42 18.88 10.58
CA LEU A 392 8.86 17.58 10.99
C LEU A 392 9.43 16.45 10.12
N ASN A 393 9.41 16.61 8.80
CA ASN A 393 9.91 15.60 7.88
C ASN A 393 11.40 15.35 8.00
N ILE A 394 12.21 16.39 8.17
CA ILE A 394 13.66 16.25 8.45
C ILE A 394 13.87 15.44 9.74
N PHE A 395 13.17 15.78 10.81
CA PHE A 395 13.24 15.08 12.09
C PHE A 395 12.93 13.59 11.95
N LEU A 396 11.84 13.24 11.25
CA LEU A 396 11.45 11.85 10.99
C LEU A 396 12.49 11.09 10.14
N ILE A 397 13.09 11.76 9.15
CA ILE A 397 14.15 11.18 8.30
C ILE A 397 15.41 10.91 9.14
N LEU A 398 15.79 11.84 10.01
CA LEU A 398 16.94 11.64 10.90
C LEU A 398 16.73 10.46 11.86
N ILE A 399 15.53 10.32 12.43
CA ILE A 399 15.20 9.14 13.25
C ILE A 399 15.31 7.87 12.41
N ALA A 400 14.80 7.86 11.17
CA ALA A 400 14.89 6.69 10.29
C ALA A 400 16.34 6.31 10.00
N LEU A 401 17.20 7.28 9.72
CA LEU A 401 18.64 7.05 9.51
C LEU A 401 19.31 6.46 10.77
N ILE A 402 19.01 6.98 11.96
CA ILE A 402 19.52 6.45 13.23
C ILE A 402 19.07 4.98 13.39
N VAL A 403 17.79 4.68 13.13
CA VAL A 403 17.27 3.31 13.20
C VAL A 403 17.99 2.40 12.20
N ILE A 404 18.19 2.85 10.95
CA ILE A 404 18.90 2.07 9.91
C ILE A 404 20.36 1.81 10.32
N PHE A 405 21.07 2.81 10.85
CA PHE A 405 22.45 2.63 11.32
C PHE A 405 22.54 1.62 12.46
N SER A 406 21.54 1.54 13.33
CA SER A 406 21.48 0.58 14.43
C SER A 406 21.18 -0.87 14.01
N ILE A 407 20.84 -1.13 12.73
CA ILE A 407 20.64 -2.49 12.20
C ILE A 407 22.00 -3.12 11.92
N LYS A 408 22.33 -4.17 12.68
CA LYS A 408 23.54 -4.96 12.44
C LYS A 408 23.42 -5.76 11.14
N PRO A 409 24.52 -5.89 10.36
CA PRO A 409 24.53 -6.76 9.19
C PRO A 409 24.11 -8.19 9.54
N LEU A 410 23.47 -8.88 8.63
CA LEU A 410 23.34 -10.35 8.74
C LEU A 410 24.75 -10.90 8.55
N HIS A 411 25.27 -11.64 9.53
CA HIS A 411 26.46 -12.43 9.33
C HIS A 411 26.13 -13.40 8.19
N SER A 412 26.79 -13.31 7.06
CA SER A 412 26.88 -14.43 6.11
C SER A 412 27.47 -15.58 6.90
N PRO A 413 26.86 -16.80 6.85
CA PRO A 413 27.55 -17.97 7.35
C PRO A 413 28.89 -18.05 6.61
N SER A 414 30.00 -18.05 7.37
CA SER A 414 31.32 -18.29 6.81
C SER A 414 31.24 -19.61 6.03
N VAL A 415 31.38 -19.52 4.71
CA VAL A 415 31.63 -20.68 3.88
C VAL A 415 33.00 -21.18 4.34
N THR A 416 33.01 -22.15 5.23
CA THR A 416 34.19 -22.95 5.51
C THR A 416 34.44 -23.77 4.25
N HIS A 417 35.49 -23.41 3.52
CA HIS A 417 36.05 -24.18 2.44
C HIS A 417 36.72 -25.46 2.97
#